data_fe2e99dd5dc2523437ac728a640bc821
#
_entry.id   fe2e99dd5dc2523437ac728a640bc821
#
_cell.length_a   1.000
_cell.length_b   1.000
_cell.length_c   1.000
_cell.angle_alpha   90.00
_cell.angle_beta   90.00
_cell.angle_gamma   90.00
#
_symmetry.space_group_name_H-M   'P 1'
#
loop_
_entity.id
_entity.type
_entity.pdbx_description
1 polymer ?
#
loop_
_entity_poly.entity_id
_entity_poly.type
_entity_poly.pdbx_seq_one_letter_code
_entity_poly.pdbx_strand_id
1 'polypeptide(L)'
;TLIELLVVIAIIGILSAVGVVSYSGYKASAEMKKAEISLNTIYLAEQEYKSNNGSYYYNSSVSNIVTNLFDGVDDLTEQKYNFTISGNASNDTLSIVARNNTSGCQMTLNEKKKLTKSSC
;
A
#
# COMPACT_ATOMS: atom_id res chain seq x y z
N THR A 1 47.33 -8.02 8.67
CA THR A 1 47.81 -7.66 9.99
C THR A 1 46.70 -6.99 10.82
N LEU A 2 47.00 -6.61 12.03
CA LEU A 2 46.05 -6.01 12.96
C LEU A 2 45.51 -4.66 12.46
N ILE A 3 46.34 -3.87 11.82
CA ILE A 3 45.96 -2.56 11.23
C ILE A 3 44.99 -2.78 10.06
N GLU A 4 45.25 -3.76 9.22
CA GLU A 4 44.38 -4.08 8.08
C GLU A 4 42.98 -4.49 8.54
N LEU A 5 42.91 -5.32 9.57
CA LEU A 5 41.60 -5.71 10.14
C LEU A 5 40.88 -4.51 10.77
N LEU A 6 41.62 -3.64 11.47
CA LEU A 6 41.04 -2.46 12.11
C LEU A 6 40.48 -1.47 11.08
N VAL A 7 41.13 -1.27 9.95
CA VAL A 7 40.63 -0.43 8.86
C VAL A 7 39.34 -1.01 8.27
N VAL A 8 39.26 -2.33 8.08
CA VAL A 8 38.08 -2.99 7.53
C VAL A 8 36.89 -2.79 8.45
N ILE A 9 37.04 -3.02 9.75
CA ILE A 9 35.90 -2.85 10.69
C ILE A 9 35.48 -1.38 10.83
N ALA A 10 36.45 -0.43 10.70
CA ALA A 10 36.13 0.99 10.71
C ALA A 10 35.27 1.38 9.50
N ILE A 11 35.61 0.90 8.31
CA ILE A 11 34.83 1.15 7.08
C ILE A 11 33.44 0.54 7.19
N ILE A 12 33.33 -0.70 7.66
CA ILE A 12 32.05 -1.37 7.86
C ILE A 12 31.18 -0.59 8.85
N GLY A 13 31.77 -0.10 9.95
CA GLY A 13 31.06 0.70 10.95
C GLY A 13 30.48 1.98 10.38
N ILE A 14 31.25 2.72 9.59
CA ILE A 14 30.80 3.97 8.94
C ILE A 14 29.68 3.68 7.93
N LEU A 15 29.86 2.69 7.06
CA LEU A 15 28.86 2.32 6.05
C LEU A 15 27.56 1.83 6.70
N SER A 16 27.66 1.06 7.77
CA SER A 16 26.47 0.58 8.50
C SER A 16 25.66 1.73 9.11
N ALA A 17 26.32 2.72 9.68
CA ALA A 17 25.66 3.87 10.29
C ALA A 17 24.85 4.68 9.26
N VAL A 18 25.42 4.92 8.08
CA VAL A 18 24.73 5.63 6.99
C VAL A 18 23.65 4.76 6.35
N GLY A 19 23.93 3.47 6.16
CA GLY A 19 23.02 2.54 5.52
C GLY A 19 21.69 2.34 6.25
N VAL A 20 21.72 2.28 7.57
CA VAL A 20 20.51 2.08 8.39
C VAL A 20 19.53 3.25 8.24
N VAL A 21 20.01 4.48 8.26
CA VAL A 21 19.17 5.68 8.11
C VAL A 21 18.54 5.74 6.74
N SER A 22 19.31 5.50 5.69
CA SER A 22 18.83 5.49 4.31
C SER A 22 17.83 4.35 4.07
N TYR A 23 18.08 3.18 4.64
CA TYR A 23 17.23 2.00 4.48
C TYR A 23 15.81 2.24 5.03
N SER A 24 15.67 2.86 6.21
CA SER A 24 14.35 3.12 6.79
C SER A 24 13.51 4.06 5.93
N GLY A 25 14.12 5.08 5.33
CA GLY A 25 13.45 5.99 4.41
C GLY A 25 13.00 5.30 3.12
N TYR A 26 13.84 4.48 2.52
CA TYR A 26 13.52 3.70 1.34
C TYR A 26 12.43 2.66 1.62
N LYS A 27 12.48 2.04 2.79
CA LYS A 27 11.47 1.05 3.20
C LYS A 27 10.08 1.69 3.29
N ALA A 28 9.96 2.84 3.95
CA ALA A 28 8.69 3.55 4.06
C ALA A 28 8.14 3.98 2.69
N SER A 29 9.02 4.48 1.82
CA SER A 29 8.66 4.86 0.44
C SER A 29 8.22 3.66 -0.38
N ALA A 30 8.90 2.52 -0.24
CA ALA A 30 8.55 1.27 -0.92
C ALA A 30 7.19 0.73 -0.45
N GLU A 31 6.91 0.77 0.84
CA GLU A 31 5.62 0.37 1.41
C GLU A 31 4.48 1.24 0.87
N MET A 32 4.71 2.55 0.75
CA MET A 32 3.73 3.47 0.18
C MET A 32 3.49 3.19 -1.30
N LYS A 33 4.54 2.92 -2.08
CA LYS A 33 4.42 2.55 -3.49
C LYS A 33 3.70 1.22 -3.68
N LYS A 34 3.97 0.24 -2.84
CA LYS A 34 3.26 -1.05 -2.85
C LYS A 34 1.76 -0.85 -2.59
N ALA A 35 1.40 -0.02 -1.61
CA ALA A 35 0.02 0.30 -1.31
C ALA A 35 -0.67 1.04 -2.49
N GLU A 36 0.04 1.94 -3.16
CA GLU A 36 -0.45 2.64 -4.34
C GLU A 36 -0.74 1.68 -5.49
N ILE A 37 0.15 0.73 -5.74
CA ILE A 37 -0.05 -0.35 -6.72
C ILE A 37 -1.26 -1.19 -6.34
N SER A 38 -1.42 -1.51 -5.07
CA SER A 38 -2.57 -2.27 -4.57
C SER A 38 -3.89 -1.51 -4.76
N LEU A 39 -3.90 -0.19 -4.56
CA LEU A 39 -5.07 0.65 -4.86
C LEU A 39 -5.46 0.55 -6.34
N ASN A 40 -4.49 0.61 -7.24
CA ASN A 40 -4.75 0.45 -8.68
C ASN A 40 -5.26 -0.95 -9.01
N THR A 41 -4.73 -1.98 -8.35
CA THR A 41 -5.18 -3.36 -8.53
C THR A 41 -6.63 -3.53 -8.05
N ILE A 42 -6.98 -2.97 -6.90
CA ILE A 42 -8.36 -2.94 -6.39
C ILE A 42 -9.27 -2.19 -7.36
N TYR A 43 -8.83 -1.08 -7.90
CA TYR A 43 -9.58 -0.31 -8.88
C TYR A 43 -9.92 -1.15 -10.12
N LEU A 44 -8.95 -1.87 -10.66
CA LEU A 44 -9.16 -2.74 -11.83
C LEU A 44 -10.11 -3.89 -11.50
N ALA A 45 -9.97 -4.51 -10.33
CA ALA A 45 -10.88 -5.54 -9.86
C ALA A 45 -12.31 -5.02 -9.68
N GLU A 46 -12.45 -3.78 -9.21
CA GLU A 46 -13.73 -3.10 -9.07
C GLU A 46 -14.40 -2.81 -10.43
N GLN A 47 -13.62 -2.46 -11.45
CA GLN A 47 -14.15 -2.28 -12.81
C GLN A 47 -14.71 -3.59 -13.35
N GLU A 48 -13.99 -4.70 -13.14
CA GLU A 48 -14.48 -6.03 -13.52
C GLU A 48 -15.73 -6.42 -12.74
N TYR A 49 -15.72 -6.23 -11.41
CA TYR A 49 -16.87 -6.53 -10.56
C TYR A 49 -18.12 -5.73 -10.99
N LYS A 50 -17.97 -4.45 -11.25
CA LYS A 50 -19.06 -3.59 -11.73
C LYS A 50 -19.58 -4.06 -13.08
N SER A 51 -18.70 -4.45 -13.99
CA SER A 51 -19.10 -4.97 -15.31
C SER A 51 -19.95 -6.24 -15.18
N ASN A 52 -19.61 -7.10 -14.22
CA ASN A 52 -20.31 -8.38 -14.01
C ASN A 52 -21.57 -8.25 -13.15
N ASN A 53 -21.61 -7.31 -12.20
CA ASN A 53 -22.67 -7.20 -11.18
C ASN A 53 -23.47 -5.91 -11.25
N GLY A 54 -23.08 -4.95 -12.09
CA GLY A 54 -23.79 -3.68 -12.27
C GLY A 54 -23.45 -2.59 -11.27
N SER A 55 -22.72 -2.88 -10.20
CA SER A 55 -22.29 -1.91 -9.19
C SER A 55 -20.92 -2.27 -8.62
N TYR A 56 -20.26 -1.29 -8.01
CA TYR A 56 -19.00 -1.52 -7.29
C TYR A 56 -19.24 -2.34 -6.03
N TYR A 57 -18.20 -3.04 -5.59
CA TYR A 57 -18.18 -3.76 -4.32
C TYR A 57 -17.68 -2.84 -3.21
N TYR A 58 -18.42 -2.72 -2.12
CA TYR A 58 -18.07 -1.89 -0.97
C TYR A 58 -17.87 -2.75 0.26
N ASN A 59 -16.72 -2.63 0.91
CA ASN A 59 -16.44 -3.30 2.17
C ASN A 59 -15.28 -2.62 2.89
N SER A 60 -15.28 -2.65 4.21
CA SER A 60 -14.21 -2.12 5.05
C SER A 60 -13.27 -3.21 5.59
N SER A 61 -13.52 -4.47 5.28
CA SER A 61 -12.73 -5.61 5.70
C SER A 61 -11.80 -6.08 4.57
N VAL A 62 -10.50 -6.07 4.81
CA VAL A 62 -9.49 -6.55 3.86
C VAL A 62 -9.76 -8.02 3.49
N SER A 63 -10.13 -8.86 4.46
CA SER A 63 -10.44 -10.26 4.24
C SER A 63 -11.58 -10.46 3.23
N ASN A 64 -12.65 -9.66 3.35
CA ASN A 64 -13.78 -9.72 2.42
C ASN A 64 -13.42 -9.18 1.04
N ILE A 65 -12.59 -8.13 0.97
CA ILE A 65 -12.08 -7.59 -0.29
C ILE A 65 -11.27 -8.65 -1.03
N VAL A 66 -10.35 -9.32 -0.34
CA VAL A 66 -9.55 -10.41 -0.91
C VAL A 66 -10.42 -11.54 -1.43
N THR A 67 -11.40 -11.97 -0.64
CA THR A 67 -12.29 -13.08 -1.01
C THR A 67 -13.16 -12.74 -2.22
N ASN A 68 -13.74 -11.56 -2.26
CA ASN A 68 -14.75 -11.21 -3.25
C ASN A 68 -14.21 -10.54 -4.52
N LEU A 69 -13.08 -9.84 -4.43
CA LEU A 69 -12.47 -9.20 -5.59
C LEU A 69 -11.28 -9.96 -6.19
N PHE A 70 -10.56 -10.72 -5.38
CA PHE A 70 -9.32 -11.39 -5.79
C PHE A 70 -9.39 -12.92 -5.70
N ASP A 71 -10.59 -13.48 -5.57
CA ASP A 71 -10.80 -14.94 -5.46
C ASP A 71 -9.96 -15.60 -4.36
N GLY A 72 -9.65 -14.88 -3.31
CA GLY A 72 -8.86 -15.36 -2.18
C GLY A 72 -7.34 -15.23 -2.33
N VAL A 73 -6.86 -14.64 -3.43
CA VAL A 73 -5.42 -14.35 -3.59
C VAL A 73 -5.06 -13.11 -2.77
N ASP A 74 -4.32 -13.32 -1.69
CA ASP A 74 -4.07 -12.28 -0.68
C ASP A 74 -2.74 -11.57 -0.89
N ASP A 75 -2.79 -10.36 -1.40
CA ASP A 75 -1.67 -9.43 -1.50
C ASP A 75 -1.84 -8.21 -0.57
N LEU A 76 -2.92 -8.15 0.21
CA LEU A 76 -3.29 -6.96 0.98
C LEU A 76 -3.05 -7.07 2.48
N THR A 77 -3.24 -8.25 3.08
CA THR A 77 -3.19 -8.42 4.54
C THR A 77 -1.81 -8.26 5.14
N GLU A 78 -0.76 -8.58 4.42
CA GLU A 78 0.62 -8.47 4.90
C GLU A 78 1.21 -7.05 4.78
N GLN A 79 0.45 -6.12 4.23
CA GLN A 79 0.92 -4.74 4.06
C GLN A 79 0.75 -3.91 5.35
N LYS A 80 1.58 -2.87 5.48
CA LYS A 80 1.45 -1.87 6.56
C LYS A 80 0.21 -1.00 6.42
N TYR A 81 -0.40 -0.98 5.24
CA TYR A 81 -1.59 -0.21 4.94
C TYR A 81 -2.83 -1.08 5.07
N ASN A 82 -3.88 -0.53 5.65
CA ASN A 82 -5.19 -1.14 5.69
C ASN A 82 -6.05 -0.58 4.56
N PHE A 83 -6.82 -1.44 3.89
CA PHE A 83 -7.60 -1.07 2.72
C PHE A 83 -9.09 -1.11 3.03
N THR A 84 -9.81 -0.06 2.62
CA THR A 84 -11.26 0.01 2.74
C THR A 84 -11.86 0.51 1.42
N ILE A 85 -13.05 0.05 1.10
CA ILE A 85 -13.78 0.46 -0.10
C ILE A 85 -15.13 1.01 0.34
N SER A 86 -15.44 2.22 -0.06
CA SER A 86 -16.69 2.89 0.22
C SER A 86 -17.23 3.62 -1.01
N GLY A 87 -18.43 4.11 -0.93
CA GLY A 87 -19.06 4.84 -2.02
C GLY A 87 -20.57 4.74 -1.95
N ASN A 88 -21.23 5.12 -3.04
CA ASN A 88 -22.68 5.11 -3.15
C ASN A 88 -23.08 4.45 -4.48
N ALA A 89 -23.76 3.32 -4.39
CA ALA A 89 -24.17 2.55 -5.56
C ALA A 89 -25.18 3.33 -6.45
N SER A 90 -26.00 4.20 -5.89
CA SER A 90 -26.96 4.99 -6.66
C SER A 90 -26.29 6.07 -7.51
N ASN A 91 -25.12 6.57 -7.12
CA ASN A 91 -24.36 7.59 -7.85
C ASN A 91 -23.14 7.00 -8.56
N ASP A 92 -22.90 5.71 -8.50
CA ASP A 92 -21.71 5.02 -9.02
C ASP A 92 -20.40 5.65 -8.51
N THR A 93 -20.40 6.09 -7.26
CA THR A 93 -19.17 6.62 -6.63
C THR A 93 -18.35 5.53 -6.01
N LEU A 94 -17.02 5.69 -6.04
CA LEU A 94 -16.06 4.73 -5.49
C LEU A 94 -14.96 5.48 -4.76
N SER A 95 -14.64 5.04 -3.57
CA SER A 95 -13.50 5.55 -2.78
C SER A 95 -12.76 4.36 -2.20
N ILE A 96 -11.57 4.10 -2.72
CA ILE A 96 -10.67 3.06 -2.22
C ILE A 96 -9.62 3.75 -1.38
N VAL A 97 -9.54 3.42 -0.11
CA VAL A 97 -8.65 4.06 0.85
C VAL A 97 -7.60 3.09 1.35
N ALA A 98 -6.34 3.47 1.26
CA ALA A 98 -5.21 2.80 1.91
C ALA A 98 -4.71 3.70 3.04
N ARG A 99 -4.73 3.21 4.27
CA ARG A 99 -4.32 3.97 5.44
C ARG A 99 -3.24 3.24 6.23
N ASN A 100 -2.16 3.94 6.51
CA ASN A 100 -1.12 3.46 7.42
C ASN A 100 -1.46 3.94 8.83
N ASN A 101 -1.81 3.03 9.71
CA ASN A 101 -2.23 3.37 11.08
C ASN A 101 -1.06 3.88 11.95
N THR A 102 0.18 3.58 11.58
CA THR A 102 1.37 4.02 12.31
C THR A 102 1.78 5.44 11.94
N SER A 103 1.88 5.74 10.64
CA SER A 103 2.30 7.06 10.15
C SER A 103 1.15 8.04 9.94
N GLY A 104 -0.07 7.53 9.83
CA GLY A 104 -1.25 8.33 9.50
C GLY A 104 -1.39 8.66 8.01
N CYS A 105 -0.46 8.21 7.17
CA CYS A 105 -0.54 8.41 5.73
C CYS A 105 -1.79 7.74 5.16
N GLN A 106 -2.57 8.50 4.42
CA GLN A 106 -3.78 8.02 3.78
C GLN A 106 -3.77 8.34 2.29
N MET A 107 -4.02 7.35 1.47
CA MET A 107 -4.16 7.49 0.03
C MET A 107 -5.57 7.07 -0.37
N THR A 108 -6.21 7.87 -1.23
CA THR A 108 -7.58 7.62 -1.69
C THR A 108 -7.60 7.62 -3.21
N LEU A 109 -8.19 6.59 -3.81
CA LEU A 109 -8.38 6.46 -5.24
C LEU A 109 -9.88 6.45 -5.53
N ASN A 110 -10.36 7.36 -6.38
CA ASN A 110 -11.77 7.49 -6.70
C ASN A 110 -12.16 6.74 -8.00
N GLU A 111 -13.43 6.78 -8.36
CA GLU A 111 -13.98 6.14 -9.56
C GLU A 111 -13.38 6.65 -10.87
N LYS A 112 -12.80 7.85 -10.86
CA LYS A 112 -12.12 8.46 -12.01
C LYS A 112 -10.61 8.13 -12.02
N LYS A 113 -10.16 7.23 -11.16
CA LYS A 113 -8.76 6.87 -10.98
C LYS A 113 -7.89 8.06 -10.54
N LYS A 114 -8.48 9.02 -9.84
CA LYS A 114 -7.73 10.14 -9.26
C LYS A 114 -7.22 9.76 -7.87
N LEU A 115 -5.90 9.83 -7.70
CA LEU A 115 -5.23 9.55 -6.43
C LEU A 115 -5.04 10.83 -5.64
N THR A 116 -5.46 10.82 -4.38
CA THR A 116 -5.19 11.88 -3.41
C THR A 116 -4.44 11.32 -2.22
N LYS A 117 -3.51 12.10 -1.68
CA LYS A 117 -2.69 11.72 -0.54
C LYS A 117 -2.86 12.72 0.59
N SER A 118 -2.94 12.23 1.82
CA SER A 118 -3.06 13.06 3.03
C SER A 118 -2.13 12.52 4.10
N SER A 119 -1.41 13.40 4.77
CA SER A 119 -0.47 13.05 5.84
C SER A 119 0.65 12.09 5.39
N CYS A 120 0.99 12.15 4.14
CA CYS A 120 2.11 11.39 3.56
C CYS A 120 3.38 12.30 3.33
#